data_2983e3ac0f7db9c9fb9276d725f85bd1
#
_entry.id   2983e3ac0f7db9c9fb9276d725f85bd1
#
_cell.length_a   1.000
_cell.length_b   1.000
_cell.length_c   1.000
_cell.angle_alpha   90.00
_cell.angle_beta   90.00
_cell.angle_gamma   90.00
#
_symmetry.space_group_name_H-M   'P 1'
#
loop_
_entity.id
_entity.type
_entity.pdbx_description
1 polymer ?
#
loop_
_entity_poly.entity_id
_entity_poly.type
_entity_poly.pdbx_seq_one_letter_code
_entity_poly.pdbx_strand_id
1 'polypeptide(L)'
;MRAGSLAVACLADVPDAPILGRNTAGVLAALRTPDPGQLYKYHLGRLDWVDELVTSHGLRRATSAADLEAAHAAGQPSIVGDVEGLDFLEGKLERLEEAHSRGVRHVQFVHYTPNDIGDFQTGGITHQGLTSFGVEVIQACHRLGFVCDVAHATEDMTKQAVKVATKPLLLSHTALSGSPAMGPTPLTERQVSRDHARAIAETGGAIGIWHFFPSLDKYVDGLKEMVDVVGVDHVCVGTDQQVAPGSLQNYSQWVHLVAAMLRGGFSPEEAGKIAGGNYMRIFRAAVG
;
A
#
# COMPACT_ATOMS: atom_id res chain seq x y z
N MET A 1 -1.45 15.32 9.77
CA MET A 1 -0.03 14.96 9.87
C MET A 1 0.69 15.78 10.97
N ARG A 2 0.85 17.12 10.88
CA ARG A 2 1.59 17.89 11.90
C ARG A 2 1.11 17.66 13.33
N ALA A 3 -0.19 17.71 13.59
CA ALA A 3 -0.75 17.51 14.92
C ALA A 3 -0.50 16.09 15.49
N GLY A 4 -0.25 15.10 14.66
CA GLY A 4 0.07 13.73 15.07
C GLY A 4 1.54 13.37 14.95
N SER A 5 2.41 14.34 14.62
CA SER A 5 3.84 14.11 14.35
C SER A 5 4.12 13.05 13.26
N LEU A 6 3.19 12.88 12.32
CA LEU A 6 3.38 12.00 11.18
C LEU A 6 4.25 12.71 10.13
N ALA A 7 5.43 12.16 9.86
CA ALA A 7 6.39 12.75 8.94
C ALA A 7 6.06 12.48 7.46
N VAL A 8 5.53 11.29 7.17
CA VAL A 8 5.29 10.83 5.80
C VAL A 8 3.92 10.17 5.69
N ALA A 9 3.21 10.43 4.59
CA ALA A 9 2.05 9.65 4.18
C ALA A 9 2.16 9.31 2.69
N CYS A 10 1.83 8.08 2.32
CA CYS A 10 1.56 7.73 0.94
C CYS A 10 0.19 8.28 0.55
N LEU A 11 0.13 9.01 -0.56
CA LEU A 11 -1.10 9.58 -1.08
C LEU A 11 -1.46 8.85 -2.37
N ALA A 12 -2.39 7.91 -2.22
CA ALA A 12 -2.79 7.05 -3.32
C ALA A 12 -3.76 7.77 -4.29
N ASP A 13 -3.44 7.66 -5.57
CA ASP A 13 -4.41 7.76 -6.65
C ASP A 13 -5.04 6.38 -6.86
N VAL A 14 -6.33 6.32 -7.14
CA VAL A 14 -7.11 5.10 -7.38
C VAL A 14 -7.68 5.15 -8.80
N PRO A 15 -6.93 4.70 -9.82
CA PRO A 15 -7.29 4.90 -11.23
C PRO A 15 -8.62 4.28 -11.64
N ASP A 16 -9.02 3.16 -11.03
CA ASP A 16 -10.28 2.48 -11.31
C ASP A 16 -11.51 3.09 -10.58
N ALA A 17 -11.32 4.11 -9.73
CA ALA A 17 -12.41 4.77 -9.01
C ALA A 17 -13.63 5.17 -9.88
N PRO A 18 -13.49 5.62 -11.13
CA PRO A 18 -14.63 6.02 -11.98
C PRO A 18 -15.59 4.88 -12.34
N ILE A 19 -15.19 3.64 -12.17
CA ILE A 19 -16.01 2.46 -12.50
C ILE A 19 -16.33 1.60 -11.28
N LEU A 20 -15.80 1.94 -10.11
CA LEU A 20 -16.07 1.23 -8.87
C LEU A 20 -17.43 1.61 -8.27
N GLY A 21 -18.06 0.63 -7.66
CA GLY A 21 -19.25 0.82 -6.86
C GLY A 21 -19.65 -0.46 -6.12
N ARG A 22 -20.72 -0.37 -5.35
CA ARG A 22 -21.25 -1.56 -4.66
C ARG A 22 -22.11 -2.36 -5.62
N ASN A 23 -21.78 -3.62 -5.82
CA ASN A 23 -22.59 -4.56 -6.59
C ASN A 23 -23.89 -4.95 -5.84
N THR A 24 -24.70 -5.82 -6.42
CA THR A 24 -25.98 -6.26 -5.83
C THR A 24 -25.82 -6.99 -4.49
N ALA A 25 -24.64 -7.51 -4.19
CA ALA A 25 -24.30 -8.09 -2.88
C ALA A 25 -23.76 -7.06 -1.87
N GLY A 26 -23.67 -5.76 -2.26
CA GLY A 26 -23.13 -4.69 -1.43
C GLY A 26 -21.60 -4.66 -1.34
N VAL A 27 -20.92 -5.47 -2.14
CA VAL A 27 -19.45 -5.57 -2.19
C VAL A 27 -18.89 -4.57 -3.18
N LEU A 28 -17.78 -3.90 -2.84
CA LEU A 28 -17.08 -2.99 -3.74
C LEU A 28 -16.46 -3.78 -4.89
N ALA A 29 -16.77 -3.38 -6.12
CA ALA A 29 -16.29 -4.03 -7.33
C ALA A 29 -16.37 -3.08 -8.54
N ALA A 30 -15.72 -3.40 -9.64
CA ALA A 30 -15.96 -2.76 -10.92
C ALA A 30 -17.36 -3.08 -11.40
N LEU A 31 -18.17 -2.05 -11.67
CA LEU A 31 -19.57 -2.18 -12.13
C LEU A 31 -19.71 -2.29 -13.64
N ARG A 32 -18.66 -1.99 -14.37
CA ARG A 32 -18.59 -2.05 -15.85
C ARG A 32 -17.14 -2.13 -16.31
N THR A 33 -16.95 -2.52 -17.56
CA THR A 33 -15.66 -2.36 -18.24
C THR A 33 -15.41 -0.87 -18.51
N PRO A 34 -14.19 -0.36 -18.28
CA PRO A 34 -13.86 1.02 -18.66
C PRO A 34 -13.80 1.20 -20.17
N ASP A 35 -14.09 2.43 -20.63
CA ASP A 35 -13.80 2.79 -22.02
C ASP A 35 -12.28 2.87 -22.24
N PRO A 36 -11.77 2.53 -23.45
CA PRO A 36 -10.33 2.65 -23.74
C PRO A 36 -9.80 4.06 -23.43
N GLY A 37 -8.74 4.16 -22.66
CA GLY A 37 -8.11 5.42 -22.23
C GLY A 37 -8.84 6.13 -21.07
N GLN A 38 -9.97 5.61 -20.58
CA GLN A 38 -10.73 6.25 -19.50
C GLN A 38 -9.95 6.31 -18.21
N LEU A 39 -9.37 5.19 -17.78
CA LEU A 39 -8.64 5.09 -16.50
C LEU A 39 -7.33 5.87 -16.58
N TYR A 40 -6.66 5.85 -17.71
CA TYR A 40 -5.46 6.64 -17.95
C TYR A 40 -5.75 8.15 -17.88
N LYS A 41 -6.80 8.62 -18.55
CA LYS A 41 -7.20 10.03 -18.47
C LYS A 41 -7.56 10.45 -17.04
N TYR A 42 -8.24 9.58 -16.31
CA TYR A 42 -8.57 9.85 -14.91
C TYR A 42 -7.31 9.95 -14.07
N HIS A 43 -6.37 8.99 -14.21
CA HIS A 43 -5.08 9.01 -13.54
C HIS A 43 -4.33 10.33 -13.78
N LEU A 44 -4.22 10.81 -15.03
CA LEU A 44 -3.57 12.09 -15.33
C LEU A 44 -4.22 13.25 -14.56
N GLY A 45 -5.55 13.33 -14.55
CA GLY A 45 -6.27 14.34 -13.78
C GLY A 45 -6.03 14.24 -12.26
N ARG A 46 -5.81 13.02 -11.75
CA ARG A 46 -5.44 12.83 -10.33
C ARG A 46 -4.03 13.31 -10.04
N LEU A 47 -3.09 13.09 -10.94
CA LEU A 47 -1.72 13.63 -10.81
C LEU A 47 -1.74 15.17 -10.78
N ASP A 48 -2.54 15.81 -11.65
CA ASP A 48 -2.72 17.26 -11.65
C ASP A 48 -3.31 17.76 -10.33
N TRP A 49 -4.31 17.06 -9.80
CA TRP A 49 -4.88 17.37 -8.49
C TRP A 49 -3.86 17.22 -7.35
N VAL A 50 -3.01 16.19 -7.38
CA VAL A 50 -1.93 16.02 -6.38
C VAL A 50 -0.91 17.16 -6.47
N ASP A 51 -0.57 17.62 -7.67
CA ASP A 51 0.34 18.76 -7.87
C ASP A 51 -0.25 20.05 -7.27
N GLU A 52 -1.54 20.30 -7.48
CA GLU A 52 -2.26 21.42 -6.88
C GLU A 52 -2.32 21.31 -5.34
N LEU A 53 -2.63 20.11 -4.81
CA LEU A 53 -2.68 19.87 -3.36
C LEU A 53 -1.32 20.14 -2.70
N VAL A 54 -0.24 19.65 -3.29
CA VAL A 54 1.12 19.84 -2.79
C VAL A 54 1.45 21.33 -2.74
N THR A 55 1.15 22.05 -3.82
CA THR A 55 1.45 23.48 -3.95
C THR A 55 0.60 24.33 -3.00
N SER A 56 -0.72 24.10 -2.98
CA SER A 56 -1.66 24.93 -2.20
C SER A 56 -1.52 24.75 -0.68
N HIS A 57 -1.08 23.59 -0.23
CA HIS A 57 -0.91 23.29 1.20
C HIS A 57 0.54 23.35 1.68
N GLY A 58 1.48 23.73 0.82
CA GLY A 58 2.90 23.79 1.16
C GLY A 58 3.45 22.43 1.64
N LEU A 59 2.95 21.33 1.06
CA LEU A 59 3.45 19.98 1.32
C LEU A 59 4.75 19.75 0.55
N ARG A 60 5.54 18.78 1.02
CA ARG A 60 6.70 18.30 0.28
C ARG A 60 6.35 16.98 -0.39
N ARG A 61 6.67 16.84 -1.67
CA ARG A 61 6.66 15.54 -2.34
C ARG A 61 8.05 14.93 -2.20
N ALA A 62 8.12 13.73 -1.65
CA ALA A 62 9.35 12.98 -1.55
C ALA A 62 9.49 12.05 -2.76
N THR A 63 10.61 12.18 -3.46
CA THR A 63 10.96 11.37 -4.64
C THR A 63 12.24 10.59 -4.46
N SER A 64 12.92 10.77 -3.31
CA SER A 64 14.12 10.04 -2.89
C SER A 64 14.09 9.80 -1.38
N ALA A 65 14.94 8.89 -0.88
CA ALA A 65 15.10 8.66 0.56
C ALA A 65 15.65 9.92 1.26
N ALA A 66 16.52 10.66 0.62
CA ALA A 66 17.05 11.92 1.14
C ALA A 66 15.96 12.99 1.35
N ASP A 67 14.93 13.05 0.47
CA ASP A 67 13.79 13.95 0.68
C ASP A 67 13.02 13.61 1.95
N LEU A 68 12.79 12.31 2.21
CA LEU A 68 12.09 11.84 3.42
C LEU A 68 12.90 12.14 4.68
N GLU A 69 14.20 11.90 4.66
CA GLU A 69 15.12 12.18 5.78
C GLU A 69 15.17 13.67 6.09
N ALA A 70 15.31 14.52 5.05
CA ALA A 70 15.33 15.96 5.20
C ALA A 70 13.99 16.51 5.73
N ALA A 71 12.86 15.97 5.27
CA ALA A 71 11.54 16.35 5.74
C ALA A 71 11.34 15.98 7.22
N HIS A 72 11.76 14.76 7.59
CA HIS A 72 11.71 14.28 8.96
C HIS A 72 12.58 15.14 9.90
N ALA A 73 13.83 15.41 9.53
CA ALA A 73 14.74 16.25 10.31
C ALA A 73 14.23 17.68 10.49
N ALA A 74 13.51 18.21 9.48
CA ALA A 74 12.91 19.54 9.53
C ALA A 74 11.56 19.59 10.26
N GLY A 75 11.00 18.46 10.70
CA GLY A 75 9.65 18.38 11.26
C GLY A 75 8.55 18.76 10.26
N GLN A 76 8.81 18.62 8.96
CA GLN A 76 7.89 18.99 7.88
C GLN A 76 7.24 17.75 7.30
N PRO A 77 5.91 17.64 7.31
CA PRO A 77 5.22 16.53 6.64
C PRO A 77 5.51 16.50 5.16
N SER A 78 5.75 15.29 4.64
CA SER A 78 5.90 15.02 3.21
C SER A 78 4.93 13.95 2.74
N ILE A 79 4.69 13.91 1.45
CA ILE A 79 3.93 12.85 0.81
C ILE A 79 4.83 12.06 -0.15
N VAL A 80 4.55 10.76 -0.25
CA VAL A 80 5.00 9.91 -1.34
C VAL A 80 3.81 9.76 -2.30
N GLY A 81 4.01 10.08 -3.57
CA GLY A 81 3.01 9.81 -4.59
C GLY A 81 2.85 8.31 -4.78
N ASP A 82 1.63 7.83 -4.66
CA ASP A 82 1.24 6.43 -4.69
C ASP A 82 0.12 6.20 -5.70
N VAL A 83 0.05 5.01 -6.28
CA VAL A 83 -1.03 4.60 -7.19
C VAL A 83 -1.54 3.23 -6.77
N GLU A 84 -2.80 3.15 -6.40
CA GLU A 84 -3.49 1.94 -6.00
C GLU A 84 -4.20 1.30 -7.20
N GLY A 85 -3.54 0.33 -7.83
CA GLY A 85 -3.95 -0.32 -9.07
C GLY A 85 -3.34 0.31 -10.33
N LEU A 86 -2.60 -0.49 -11.10
CA LEU A 86 -2.00 -0.05 -12.36
C LEU A 86 -2.93 -0.23 -13.57
N ASP A 87 -4.24 -0.12 -13.32
CA ASP A 87 -5.28 -0.27 -14.35
C ASP A 87 -5.15 0.78 -15.47
N PHE A 88 -4.58 1.95 -15.15
CA PHE A 88 -4.33 3.02 -16.10
C PHE A 88 -3.28 2.67 -17.17
N LEU A 89 -2.49 1.62 -16.96
CA LEU A 89 -1.52 1.17 -17.97
C LEU A 89 -2.21 0.71 -19.25
N GLU A 90 -3.32 -0.01 -19.16
CA GLU A 90 -4.06 -0.55 -20.31
C GLU A 90 -3.10 -1.21 -21.33
N GLY A 91 -2.18 -2.08 -20.82
CA GLY A 91 -1.16 -2.77 -21.61
C GLY A 91 0.01 -1.93 -22.12
N LYS A 92 0.15 -0.67 -21.69
CA LYS A 92 1.17 0.29 -22.15
C LYS A 92 2.20 0.59 -21.08
N LEU A 93 3.35 -0.07 -21.17
CA LEU A 93 4.42 0.02 -20.16
C LEU A 93 5.02 1.42 -20.04
N GLU A 94 5.04 2.21 -21.14
CA GLU A 94 5.56 3.57 -21.18
C GLU A 94 4.84 4.54 -20.22
N ARG A 95 3.61 4.23 -19.83
CA ARG A 95 2.84 5.04 -18.86
C ARG A 95 3.42 4.99 -17.44
N LEU A 96 4.23 3.97 -17.11
CA LEU A 96 5.02 3.95 -15.87
C LEU A 96 6.08 5.05 -15.85
N GLU A 97 6.76 5.28 -16.97
CA GLU A 97 7.78 6.33 -17.07
C GLU A 97 7.15 7.72 -16.87
N GLU A 98 5.95 7.93 -17.41
CA GLU A 98 5.20 9.17 -17.21
C GLU A 98 4.82 9.34 -15.72
N ALA A 99 4.23 8.33 -15.07
CA ALA A 99 3.90 8.37 -13.65
C ALA A 99 5.15 8.65 -12.79
N HIS A 100 6.28 8.01 -13.10
CA HIS A 100 7.55 8.26 -12.42
C HIS A 100 8.02 9.71 -12.60
N SER A 101 7.95 10.25 -13.83
CA SER A 101 8.33 11.64 -14.13
C SER A 101 7.48 12.66 -13.37
N ARG A 102 6.22 12.30 -13.06
CA ARG A 102 5.27 13.08 -12.27
C ARG A 102 5.44 12.87 -10.75
N GLY A 103 6.48 12.17 -10.32
CA GLY A 103 6.86 12.00 -8.92
C GLY A 103 6.16 10.87 -8.16
N VAL A 104 5.51 9.95 -8.85
CA VAL A 104 5.04 8.69 -8.24
C VAL A 104 6.26 7.83 -7.88
N ARG A 105 6.26 7.24 -6.68
CA ARG A 105 7.35 6.37 -6.20
C ARG A 105 6.86 5.07 -5.57
N HIS A 106 5.56 4.92 -5.40
CA HIS A 106 4.92 3.73 -4.87
C HIS A 106 3.81 3.31 -5.85
N VAL A 107 3.75 2.05 -6.22
CA VAL A 107 2.72 1.52 -7.13
C VAL A 107 2.24 0.16 -6.67
N GLN A 108 0.93 0.01 -6.60
CA GLN A 108 0.24 -1.24 -6.34
C GLN A 108 -0.28 -1.83 -7.64
N PHE A 109 -0.03 -3.10 -7.89
CA PHE A 109 -0.23 -3.71 -9.21
C PHE A 109 -1.69 -3.91 -9.60
N VAL A 110 -2.54 -4.32 -8.67
CA VAL A 110 -3.95 -4.66 -8.89
C VAL A 110 -4.83 -4.04 -7.82
N HIS A 111 -6.12 -3.79 -8.13
CA HIS A 111 -7.08 -3.26 -7.15
C HIS A 111 -8.41 -4.01 -7.22
N TYR A 112 -9.52 -3.40 -7.63
CA TYR A 112 -10.83 -4.03 -7.76
C TYR A 112 -11.28 -4.24 -9.21
N THR A 113 -10.41 -3.91 -10.16
CA THR A 113 -10.70 -4.02 -11.61
C THR A 113 -9.76 -5.05 -12.23
N PRO A 114 -10.27 -5.99 -13.05
CA PRO A 114 -9.40 -6.87 -13.84
C PRO A 114 -8.47 -6.05 -14.74
N ASN A 115 -7.17 -6.35 -14.71
CA ASN A 115 -6.16 -5.73 -15.55
C ASN A 115 -5.21 -6.77 -16.14
N ASP A 116 -4.30 -6.34 -17.02
CA ASP A 116 -3.39 -7.24 -17.73
C ASP A 116 -2.20 -7.73 -16.88
N ILE A 117 -2.12 -7.34 -15.60
CA ILE A 117 -0.97 -7.64 -14.73
C ILE A 117 -1.14 -8.96 -13.98
N GLY A 118 -2.33 -9.23 -13.46
CA GLY A 118 -2.58 -10.46 -12.72
C GLY A 118 -3.91 -10.47 -11.96
N ASP A 119 -4.08 -11.50 -11.13
CA ASP A 119 -5.30 -11.74 -10.38
C ASP A 119 -5.31 -11.01 -9.03
N PHE A 120 -6.47 -10.47 -8.65
CA PHE A 120 -6.70 -9.80 -7.38
C PHE A 120 -7.67 -10.58 -6.48
N GLN A 121 -7.54 -10.40 -5.14
CA GLN A 121 -8.20 -11.21 -4.10
C GLN A 121 -9.72 -11.29 -4.20
N THR A 122 -10.40 -10.18 -4.56
CA THR A 122 -11.86 -10.07 -4.61
C THR A 122 -12.44 -10.31 -5.99
N GLY A 123 -11.61 -10.66 -6.96
CA GLY A 123 -11.99 -10.99 -8.34
C GLY A 123 -11.99 -12.48 -8.60
N GLY A 124 -12.53 -12.87 -9.75
CA GLY A 124 -12.35 -14.24 -10.26
C GLY A 124 -10.90 -14.46 -10.71
N ILE A 125 -10.44 -15.71 -10.64
CA ILE A 125 -9.13 -16.09 -11.20
C ILE A 125 -9.24 -16.11 -12.73
N THR A 126 -8.50 -15.20 -13.38
CA THR A 126 -8.52 -15.03 -14.85
C THR A 126 -7.17 -15.35 -15.50
N HIS A 127 -6.09 -15.16 -14.75
CA HIS A 127 -4.71 -15.30 -15.25
C HIS A 127 -3.91 -16.43 -14.57
N GLN A 128 -4.47 -17.06 -13.54
CA GLN A 128 -3.77 -18.03 -12.68
C GLN A 128 -2.52 -17.39 -11.99
N GLY A 129 -2.64 -16.15 -11.58
CA GLY A 129 -1.63 -15.36 -10.89
C GLY A 129 -1.08 -14.20 -11.72
N LEU A 130 0.25 -14.10 -11.81
CA LEU A 130 0.96 -13.03 -12.52
C LEU A 130 1.05 -13.34 -14.03
N THR A 131 0.77 -12.36 -14.89
CA THR A 131 0.92 -12.51 -16.35
C THR A 131 2.36 -12.24 -16.83
N SER A 132 2.64 -12.51 -18.11
CA SER A 132 3.90 -12.08 -18.74
C SER A 132 4.07 -10.56 -18.75
N PHE A 133 2.98 -9.82 -18.99
CA PHE A 133 3.00 -8.36 -18.91
C PHE A 133 3.25 -7.90 -17.46
N GLY A 134 2.67 -8.58 -16.47
CA GLY A 134 2.96 -8.32 -15.05
C GLY A 134 4.44 -8.51 -14.69
N VAL A 135 5.11 -9.50 -15.27
CA VAL A 135 6.57 -9.68 -15.12
C VAL A 135 7.33 -8.47 -15.68
N GLU A 136 6.98 -7.99 -16.88
CA GLU A 136 7.59 -6.81 -17.48
C GLU A 136 7.35 -5.55 -16.65
N VAL A 137 6.14 -5.39 -16.09
CA VAL A 137 5.79 -4.30 -15.18
C VAL A 137 6.65 -4.31 -13.93
N ILE A 138 6.81 -5.44 -13.25
CA ILE A 138 7.66 -5.56 -12.05
C ILE A 138 9.12 -5.19 -12.38
N GLN A 139 9.66 -5.69 -13.49
CA GLN A 139 11.03 -5.39 -13.93
C GLN A 139 11.19 -3.90 -14.24
N ALA A 140 10.21 -3.28 -14.89
CA ALA A 140 10.23 -1.84 -15.19
C ALA A 140 10.14 -1.01 -13.90
N CYS A 141 9.28 -1.39 -12.95
CA CYS A 141 9.17 -0.72 -11.65
C CYS A 141 10.49 -0.77 -10.88
N HIS A 142 11.17 -1.91 -10.86
CA HIS A 142 12.49 -2.02 -10.21
C HIS A 142 13.56 -1.17 -10.90
N ARG A 143 13.56 -1.10 -12.23
CA ARG A 143 14.51 -0.28 -13.00
C ARG A 143 14.26 1.21 -12.79
N LEU A 144 13.01 1.64 -12.77
CA LEU A 144 12.61 3.04 -12.58
C LEU A 144 12.75 3.50 -11.11
N GLY A 145 12.74 2.60 -10.15
CA GLY A 145 12.85 2.96 -8.73
C GLY A 145 11.49 3.19 -8.07
N PHE A 146 10.54 2.28 -8.28
CA PHE A 146 9.29 2.25 -7.52
C PHE A 146 9.35 1.28 -6.34
N VAL A 147 8.68 1.61 -5.25
CA VAL A 147 8.21 0.64 -4.27
C VAL A 147 7.11 -0.18 -4.95
N CYS A 148 7.31 -1.49 -5.02
CA CYS A 148 6.37 -2.42 -5.63
C CYS A 148 5.45 -3.01 -4.57
N ASP A 149 4.15 -2.77 -4.71
CA ASP A 149 3.13 -3.17 -3.75
C ASP A 149 2.22 -4.27 -4.31
N VAL A 150 2.09 -5.35 -3.55
CA VAL A 150 1.25 -6.51 -3.87
C VAL A 150 -0.04 -6.55 -3.04
N ALA A 151 -0.42 -5.45 -2.39
CA ALA A 151 -1.74 -5.38 -1.77
C ALA A 151 -2.82 -5.64 -2.82
N HIS A 152 -3.94 -6.23 -2.42
CA HIS A 152 -4.99 -6.78 -3.29
C HIS A 152 -4.61 -7.99 -4.14
N ALA A 153 -3.33 -8.28 -4.41
CA ALA A 153 -2.94 -9.44 -5.21
C ALA A 153 -3.34 -10.76 -4.54
N THR A 154 -3.70 -11.75 -5.35
CA THR A 154 -3.88 -13.11 -4.84
C THR A 154 -2.57 -13.67 -4.29
N GLU A 155 -2.66 -14.68 -3.43
CA GLU A 155 -1.47 -15.35 -2.88
C GLU A 155 -0.61 -15.96 -4.00
N ASP A 156 -1.24 -16.54 -5.03
CA ASP A 156 -0.53 -17.12 -6.18
C ASP A 156 0.18 -16.04 -7.00
N MET A 157 -0.48 -14.91 -7.29
CA MET A 157 0.16 -13.78 -7.95
C MET A 157 1.35 -13.25 -7.14
N THR A 158 1.18 -13.10 -5.82
CA THR A 158 2.26 -12.65 -4.93
C THR A 158 3.44 -13.61 -4.94
N LYS A 159 3.21 -14.93 -4.81
CA LYS A 159 4.28 -15.93 -4.86
C LYS A 159 5.02 -15.95 -6.20
N GLN A 160 4.32 -15.64 -7.29
CA GLN A 160 4.95 -15.49 -8.61
C GLN A 160 5.73 -14.17 -8.72
N ALA A 161 5.20 -13.07 -8.19
CA ALA A 161 5.89 -11.78 -8.12
C ALA A 161 7.19 -11.88 -7.30
N VAL A 162 7.19 -12.61 -6.17
CA VAL A 162 8.37 -12.88 -5.34
C VAL A 162 9.51 -13.52 -6.16
N LYS A 163 9.19 -14.42 -7.09
CA LYS A 163 10.21 -15.08 -7.95
C LYS A 163 10.84 -14.14 -8.98
N VAL A 164 10.16 -13.07 -9.33
CA VAL A 164 10.60 -12.04 -10.30
C VAL A 164 11.29 -10.87 -9.60
N ALA A 165 10.90 -10.60 -8.37
CA ALA A 165 11.37 -9.44 -7.61
C ALA A 165 12.87 -9.51 -7.32
N THR A 166 13.57 -8.41 -7.61
CA THR A 166 14.99 -8.20 -7.28
C THR A 166 15.19 -7.16 -6.17
N LYS A 167 14.11 -6.55 -5.71
CA LYS A 167 14.04 -5.59 -4.60
C LYS A 167 12.91 -6.01 -3.65
N PRO A 168 12.90 -5.54 -2.38
CA PRO A 168 11.85 -5.85 -1.44
C PRO A 168 10.46 -5.49 -1.98
N LEU A 169 9.49 -6.39 -1.80
CA LEU A 169 8.08 -6.11 -2.08
C LEU A 169 7.40 -5.56 -0.82
N LEU A 170 6.40 -4.73 -1.00
CA LEU A 170 5.49 -4.30 0.05
C LEU A 170 4.12 -4.93 -0.16
N LEU A 171 3.41 -5.26 0.91
CA LEU A 171 1.97 -5.39 0.94
C LEU A 171 1.46 -4.28 1.85
N SER A 172 1.00 -3.18 1.29
CA SER A 172 0.81 -1.93 2.03
C SER A 172 -0.28 -1.97 3.08
N HIS A 173 -1.37 -2.75 2.86
CA HIS A 173 -2.51 -2.79 3.77
C HIS A 173 -3.26 -4.12 3.71
N THR A 174 -3.40 -4.75 4.87
CA THR A 174 -4.14 -6.01 5.08
C THR A 174 -4.28 -6.31 6.58
N ALA A 175 -4.78 -7.51 6.91
CA ALA A 175 -4.68 -8.15 8.23
C ALA A 175 -4.43 -9.64 8.05
N LEU A 176 -3.99 -10.30 9.12
CA LEU A 176 -3.83 -11.74 9.13
C LEU A 176 -5.21 -12.44 9.08
N SER A 177 -5.34 -13.42 8.23
CA SER A 177 -6.56 -14.23 8.14
C SER A 177 -6.82 -14.96 9.45
N GLY A 178 -8.06 -14.87 9.93
CA GLY A 178 -8.48 -15.45 11.19
C GLY A 178 -7.95 -14.71 12.43
N SER A 179 -7.54 -13.43 12.30
CA SER A 179 -7.06 -12.60 13.41
C SER A 179 -8.11 -12.52 14.54
N PRO A 180 -7.81 -13.04 15.75
CA PRO A 180 -8.68 -12.86 16.92
C PRO A 180 -8.82 -11.39 17.33
N ALA A 181 -7.79 -10.58 17.10
CA ALA A 181 -7.81 -9.16 17.43
C ALA A 181 -8.82 -8.37 16.57
N MET A 182 -8.94 -8.74 15.29
CA MET A 182 -9.88 -8.09 14.37
C MET A 182 -11.32 -8.50 14.61
N GLY A 183 -11.56 -9.75 14.99
CA GLY A 183 -12.89 -10.31 15.14
C GLY A 183 -13.61 -10.50 13.79
N PRO A 184 -14.96 -10.71 13.80
CA PRO A 184 -15.75 -10.85 12.59
C PRO A 184 -15.68 -9.58 11.72
N THR A 185 -15.41 -9.75 10.43
CA THR A 185 -15.28 -8.63 9.48
C THR A 185 -15.79 -9.03 8.10
N PRO A 186 -16.39 -8.12 7.33
CA PRO A 186 -16.73 -8.36 5.93
C PRO A 186 -15.49 -8.37 5.00
N LEU A 187 -14.31 -8.03 5.53
CA LEU A 187 -13.08 -7.89 4.75
C LEU A 187 -12.23 -9.19 4.72
N THR A 188 -12.83 -10.35 4.97
CA THR A 188 -12.10 -11.63 5.06
C THR A 188 -11.36 -12.00 3.78
N GLU A 189 -11.91 -11.67 2.61
CA GLU A 189 -11.26 -11.93 1.31
C GLU A 189 -10.00 -11.08 1.10
N ARG A 190 -9.88 -9.97 1.83
CA ARG A 190 -8.74 -9.06 1.78
C ARG A 190 -7.65 -9.38 2.81
N GLN A 191 -7.90 -10.35 3.67
CA GLN A 191 -6.92 -10.84 4.64
C GLN A 191 -5.93 -11.79 3.98
N VAL A 192 -4.73 -11.91 4.54
CA VAL A 192 -3.67 -12.77 4.02
C VAL A 192 -3.40 -13.96 4.92
N SER A 193 -3.03 -15.09 4.30
CA SER A 193 -2.55 -16.26 5.01
C SER A 193 -1.16 -16.01 5.62
N ARG A 194 -0.75 -16.88 6.56
CA ARG A 194 0.61 -16.85 7.11
C ARG A 194 1.67 -17.09 6.02
N ASP A 195 1.38 -17.95 5.05
CA ASP A 195 2.32 -18.27 3.97
C ASP A 195 2.41 -17.12 2.96
N HIS A 196 1.30 -16.44 2.69
CA HIS A 196 1.31 -15.21 1.89
C HIS A 196 2.19 -14.13 2.53
N ALA A 197 2.03 -13.88 3.85
CA ALA A 197 2.85 -12.93 4.57
C ALA A 197 4.34 -13.31 4.58
N ARG A 198 4.67 -14.59 4.80
CA ARG A 198 6.06 -15.07 4.77
C ARG A 198 6.72 -14.88 3.41
N ALA A 199 6.00 -15.18 2.33
CA ALA A 199 6.52 -15.01 0.97
C ALA A 199 6.98 -13.56 0.71
N ILE A 200 6.26 -12.57 1.23
CA ILE A 200 6.65 -11.15 1.13
C ILE A 200 7.87 -10.86 2.00
N ALA A 201 7.89 -11.35 3.25
CA ALA A 201 9.02 -11.16 4.15
C ALA A 201 10.33 -11.74 3.61
N GLU A 202 10.29 -12.86 2.88
CA GLU A 202 11.45 -13.49 2.23
C GLU A 202 12.13 -12.57 1.18
N THR A 203 11.42 -11.60 0.61
CA THR A 203 12.02 -10.58 -0.27
C THR A 203 12.79 -9.49 0.49
N GLY A 204 12.80 -9.53 1.82
CA GLY A 204 13.20 -8.40 2.66
C GLY A 204 12.10 -7.33 2.78
N GLY A 205 10.90 -7.63 2.32
CA GLY A 205 9.75 -6.76 2.30
C GLY A 205 9.07 -6.54 3.64
N ALA A 206 7.86 -5.97 3.62
CA ALA A 206 7.03 -5.80 4.81
C ALA A 206 5.52 -5.87 4.49
N ILE A 207 4.74 -6.13 5.53
CA ILE A 207 3.30 -6.19 5.50
C ILE A 207 2.74 -5.04 6.34
N GLY A 208 1.97 -4.17 5.72
CA GLY A 208 1.24 -3.09 6.37
C GLY A 208 -0.08 -3.59 6.94
N ILE A 209 -0.30 -3.34 8.22
CA ILE A 209 -1.55 -3.71 8.88
C ILE A 209 -2.50 -2.51 8.81
N TRP A 210 -3.69 -2.71 8.28
CA TRP A 210 -4.73 -1.68 8.21
C TRP A 210 -5.34 -1.36 9.58
N HIS A 211 -6.06 -0.25 9.67
CA HIS A 211 -6.59 0.22 10.95
C HIS A 211 -8.02 -0.26 11.29
N PHE A 212 -8.58 -1.20 10.54
CA PHE A 212 -9.97 -1.66 10.69
C PHE A 212 -10.20 -2.60 11.89
N PHE A 213 -9.55 -2.30 13.00
CA PHE A 213 -9.72 -2.97 14.28
C PHE A 213 -10.67 -2.19 15.18
N PRO A 214 -11.37 -2.84 16.14
CA PRO A 214 -12.34 -2.17 17.03
C PRO A 214 -11.76 -1.08 17.92
N SER A 215 -10.46 -1.14 18.23
CA SER A 215 -9.76 -0.15 19.07
C SER A 215 -8.26 -0.12 18.75
N LEU A 216 -7.54 0.91 19.24
CA LEU A 216 -6.09 0.99 19.11
C LEU A 216 -5.37 -0.19 19.79
N ASP A 217 -5.86 -0.65 20.95
CA ASP A 217 -5.26 -1.80 21.63
C ASP A 217 -5.44 -3.08 20.79
N LYS A 218 -6.61 -3.28 20.17
CA LYS A 218 -6.86 -4.36 19.22
C LYS A 218 -6.02 -4.25 17.94
N TYR A 219 -5.77 -3.03 17.48
CA TYR A 219 -4.85 -2.81 16.38
C TYR A 219 -3.42 -3.24 16.74
N VAL A 220 -2.96 -2.90 17.96
CA VAL A 220 -1.67 -3.36 18.48
C VAL A 220 -1.60 -4.88 18.61
N ASP A 221 -2.69 -5.54 19.05
CA ASP A 221 -2.77 -7.00 19.06
C ASP A 221 -2.61 -7.56 17.63
N GLY A 222 -3.27 -6.97 16.62
CA GLY A 222 -3.13 -7.36 15.22
C GLY A 222 -1.71 -7.15 14.65
N LEU A 223 -1.02 -6.08 15.05
CA LEU A 223 0.39 -5.89 14.74
C LEU A 223 1.26 -7.01 15.32
N LYS A 224 1.01 -7.42 16.57
CA LYS A 224 1.73 -8.54 17.21
C LYS A 224 1.47 -9.87 16.52
N GLU A 225 0.21 -10.14 16.15
CA GLU A 225 -0.13 -11.35 15.40
C GLU A 225 0.67 -11.47 14.11
N MET A 226 0.88 -10.36 13.40
CA MET A 226 1.72 -10.35 12.20
C MET A 226 3.21 -10.47 12.53
N VAL A 227 3.68 -9.79 13.59
CA VAL A 227 5.07 -9.92 14.07
C VAL A 227 5.41 -11.36 14.46
N ASP A 228 4.49 -12.09 15.06
CA ASP A 228 4.66 -13.52 15.40
C ASP A 228 4.80 -14.41 14.15
N VAL A 229 4.34 -13.95 12.99
CA VAL A 229 4.43 -14.69 11.72
C VAL A 229 5.71 -14.39 10.96
N VAL A 230 6.09 -13.11 10.87
CA VAL A 230 7.13 -12.63 9.95
C VAL A 230 8.30 -11.91 10.64
N GLY A 231 8.18 -11.61 11.93
CA GLY A 231 9.17 -10.81 12.66
C GLY A 231 8.94 -9.31 12.52
N VAL A 232 9.46 -8.55 13.50
CA VAL A 232 9.21 -7.10 13.61
C VAL A 232 9.79 -6.29 12.45
N ASP A 233 10.83 -6.77 11.79
CA ASP A 233 11.47 -6.11 10.65
C ASP A 233 10.63 -6.16 9.36
N HIS A 234 9.53 -6.94 9.38
CA HIS A 234 8.65 -7.16 8.23
C HIS A 234 7.21 -6.70 8.48
N VAL A 235 6.97 -5.85 9.48
CA VAL A 235 5.64 -5.30 9.77
C VAL A 235 5.69 -3.78 9.74
N CYS A 236 4.68 -3.15 9.13
CA CYS A 236 4.50 -1.71 9.15
C CYS A 236 3.02 -1.32 9.33
N VAL A 237 2.77 -0.04 9.53
CA VAL A 237 1.42 0.53 9.54
C VAL A 237 1.01 0.83 8.11
N GLY A 238 -0.14 0.29 7.69
CA GLY A 238 -0.73 0.53 6.38
C GLY A 238 -2.20 0.87 6.54
N THR A 239 -2.53 2.12 6.83
CA THR A 239 -3.82 2.51 7.39
C THR A 239 -5.02 2.24 6.50
N ASP A 240 -4.90 2.34 5.18
CA ASP A 240 -6.02 2.34 4.25
C ASP A 240 -7.09 3.38 4.71
N GLN A 241 -6.63 4.60 5.00
CA GLN A 241 -7.40 5.64 5.68
C GLN A 241 -8.55 6.12 4.78
N GLN A 242 -9.70 6.39 5.38
CA GLN A 242 -10.94 6.90 4.77
C GLN A 242 -11.78 5.86 4.01
N VAL A 243 -11.34 4.61 3.87
CA VAL A 243 -12.15 3.57 3.21
C VAL A 243 -13.28 3.08 4.13
N ALA A 244 -12.98 2.88 5.42
CA ALA A 244 -13.95 2.45 6.42
C ALA A 244 -13.60 3.01 7.82
N PRO A 245 -14.57 3.07 8.75
CA PRO A 245 -14.29 3.36 10.15
C PRO A 245 -13.36 2.32 10.76
N GLY A 246 -12.42 2.77 11.61
CA GLY A 246 -11.46 1.89 12.28
C GLY A 246 -10.89 2.50 13.55
N SER A 247 -9.85 1.89 14.08
CA SER A 247 -9.21 2.27 15.34
C SER A 247 -8.48 3.61 15.29
N LEU A 248 -8.15 4.11 14.07
CA LEU A 248 -7.48 5.38 13.83
C LEU A 248 -8.37 6.25 12.93
N GLN A 249 -8.96 7.31 13.46
CA GLN A 249 -9.89 8.14 12.71
C GLN A 249 -9.21 9.14 11.77
N ASN A 250 -8.03 9.60 12.13
CA ASN A 250 -7.22 10.50 11.32
C ASN A 250 -5.77 10.55 11.81
N TYR A 251 -4.90 11.13 11.02
CA TYR A 251 -3.45 11.16 11.33
C TYR A 251 -3.04 12.06 12.51
N SER A 252 -3.94 12.84 13.09
CA SER A 252 -3.62 13.52 14.36
C SER A 252 -3.52 12.54 15.54
N GLN A 253 -4.06 11.35 15.39
CA GLN A 253 -4.02 10.27 16.39
C GLN A 253 -2.77 9.38 16.28
N TRP A 254 -1.83 9.68 15.38
CA TRP A 254 -0.63 8.87 15.17
C TRP A 254 0.19 8.69 16.46
N VAL A 255 0.34 9.75 17.25
CA VAL A 255 1.01 9.67 18.56
C VAL A 255 0.31 8.72 19.53
N HIS A 256 -1.01 8.59 19.44
CA HIS A 256 -1.76 7.64 20.28
C HIS A 256 -1.53 6.19 19.85
N LEU A 257 -1.35 5.93 18.55
CA LEU A 257 -0.99 4.61 18.05
C LEU A 257 0.41 4.21 18.55
N VAL A 258 1.40 5.11 18.45
CA VAL A 258 2.75 4.86 18.97
C VAL A 258 2.71 4.60 20.49
N ALA A 259 1.96 5.42 21.24
CA ALA A 259 1.78 5.22 22.67
C ALA A 259 1.09 3.87 23.00
N ALA A 260 0.12 3.45 22.17
CA ALA A 260 -0.55 2.15 22.32
C ALA A 260 0.41 0.99 22.05
N MET A 261 1.29 1.07 21.03
CA MET A 261 2.33 0.07 20.79
C MET A 261 3.26 -0.09 22.00
N LEU A 262 3.73 1.02 22.59
CA LEU A 262 4.59 0.99 23.78
C LEU A 262 3.87 0.37 24.98
N ARG A 263 2.62 0.76 25.25
CA ARG A 263 1.81 0.13 26.32
C ARG A 263 1.54 -1.34 26.05
N GLY A 264 1.38 -1.70 24.78
CA GLY A 264 1.20 -3.06 24.32
C GLY A 264 2.44 -3.94 24.47
N GLY A 265 3.61 -3.38 24.82
CA GLY A 265 4.83 -4.13 25.11
C GLY A 265 5.86 -4.14 23.96
N PHE A 266 5.64 -3.39 22.88
CA PHE A 266 6.72 -3.13 21.91
C PHE A 266 7.76 -2.21 22.57
N SER A 267 9.04 -2.52 22.37
CA SER A 267 10.13 -1.60 22.72
C SER A 267 10.07 -0.34 21.84
N PRO A 268 10.70 0.77 22.26
CA PRO A 268 10.80 1.97 21.43
C PRO A 268 11.40 1.72 20.05
N GLU A 269 12.37 0.81 19.95
CA GLU A 269 12.98 0.42 18.67
C GLU A 269 11.98 -0.32 17.78
N GLU A 270 11.27 -1.30 18.29
CA GLU A 270 10.27 -2.07 17.56
C GLU A 270 9.11 -1.17 17.10
N ALA A 271 8.60 -0.31 17.99
CA ALA A 271 7.58 0.66 17.65
C ALA A 271 8.04 1.62 16.54
N GLY A 272 9.30 2.06 16.55
CA GLY A 272 9.90 2.88 15.51
C GLY A 272 10.01 2.16 14.18
N LYS A 273 10.39 0.87 14.16
CA LYS A 273 10.42 0.04 12.96
C LYS A 273 9.02 -0.06 12.33
N ILE A 274 8.01 -0.39 13.13
CA ILE A 274 6.62 -0.56 12.68
C ILE A 274 6.03 0.78 12.23
N ALA A 275 6.26 1.85 12.97
CA ALA A 275 5.67 3.17 12.69
C ALA A 275 6.22 3.85 11.43
N GLY A 276 7.33 3.37 10.86
CA GLY A 276 7.86 3.95 9.61
C GLY A 276 9.23 3.43 9.20
N GLY A 277 10.04 2.91 10.13
CA GLY A 277 11.40 2.46 9.86
C GLY A 277 11.46 1.38 8.77
N ASN A 278 10.54 0.41 8.80
CA ASN A 278 10.49 -0.66 7.80
C ASN A 278 10.08 -0.15 6.42
N TYR A 279 9.11 0.77 6.34
CA TYR A 279 8.77 1.42 5.07
C TYR A 279 9.96 2.22 4.51
N MET A 280 10.65 3.00 5.35
CA MET A 280 11.84 3.76 4.95
C MET A 280 12.95 2.86 4.42
N ARG A 281 13.16 1.68 5.04
CA ARG A 281 14.13 0.69 4.56
C ARG A 281 13.77 0.19 3.16
N ILE A 282 12.51 -0.15 2.94
CA ILE A 282 12.00 -0.59 1.62
C ILE A 282 12.10 0.53 0.59
N PHE A 283 11.67 1.74 0.96
CA PHE A 283 11.73 2.91 0.09
C PHE A 283 13.17 3.21 -0.37
N ARG A 284 14.14 3.19 0.57
CA ARG A 284 15.56 3.37 0.24
C ARG A 284 16.09 2.27 -0.68
N ALA A 285 15.70 1.01 -0.46
CA ALA A 285 16.11 -0.10 -1.32
C ALA A 285 15.52 -0.03 -2.72
N ALA A 286 14.31 0.50 -2.84
CA ALA A 286 13.58 0.59 -4.11
C ALA A 286 13.94 1.85 -4.91
N VAL A 287 13.91 3.00 -4.26
CA VAL A 287 13.97 4.34 -4.90
C VAL A 287 15.39 4.93 -4.88
N GLY A 288 16.14 4.70 -3.80
CA GLY A 288 17.47 5.29 -3.59
C GLY A 288 17.48 6.50 -2.66
#